data_712a110b756dbeedfa6d55ef3c5d22aa
#
_entry.id   712a110b756dbeedfa6d55ef3c5d22aa
#
_cell.length_a   1.000
_cell.length_b   1.000
_cell.length_c   1.000
_cell.angle_alpha   90.00
_cell.angle_beta   90.00
_cell.angle_gamma   90.00
#
_symmetry.space_group_name_H-M   'P 1'
#
loop_
_entity.id
_entity.type
_entity.pdbx_description
1 polymer ?
#
loop_
_entity_poly.entity_id
_entity_poly.type
_entity_poly.pdbx_seq_one_letter_code
_entity_poly.pdbx_strand_id
1 'polypeptide(L)'
;MALTFTTKQKLQFLHHAELAGHWYCNNQNRDDQPWGGIQDSADCGRFVYEYILHRNSARGMGVWGQAIAIMDLYDLARRLPGSAARFLHSANMGAAYLKSLQVMDFRLPKSIGGFREHTPMTAESYPRDGVTGAFGLCRLFKETQDEEWLERAKLFAEWWINHGTDENNWPYITFNLDKQYGHNHSMQVVGEEYDMEFVKGDWQAGSAIFFYQLYKLTGDERWIEHGFDPLIIGLTSIYEEQSGKPIVAGFHGEVPISYGNDDFALCALVCAYRLKREKRMLDLLQERIAAQNSLMDEDGSYPSLGGTWVCGINNLEFLKLVESEKLTIDTTAIEQCLRKTAAFGLTTQVKESTDLRLLGGVWGQSSHDVARTTIHHRSIAYSINFYLRLEGEIEVPTFSSFGW
;
A
#
# COMPACT_ATOMS: atom_id res chain seq x y z
N MET A 1 -8.23 -25.63 -11.16
CA MET A 1 -8.32 -25.08 -12.54
C MET A 1 -7.70 -23.69 -12.45
N ALA A 2 -6.70 -23.34 -13.26
CA ALA A 2 -6.05 -22.03 -13.13
C ALA A 2 -7.02 -20.89 -13.43
N LEU A 3 -6.90 -19.79 -12.68
CA LEU A 3 -7.69 -18.56 -12.89
C LEU A 3 -7.39 -17.99 -14.29
N THR A 4 -8.34 -18.13 -15.21
CA THR A 4 -8.19 -17.69 -16.60
C THR A 4 -9.24 -16.66 -16.98
N PHE A 5 -8.86 -15.68 -17.80
CA PHE A 5 -9.73 -14.65 -18.35
C PHE A 5 -9.68 -14.66 -19.87
N THR A 6 -10.77 -14.25 -20.52
CA THR A 6 -10.83 -14.10 -21.97
C THR A 6 -9.96 -12.93 -22.42
N THR A 7 -9.51 -12.93 -23.67
CA THR A 7 -8.75 -11.81 -24.27
C THR A 7 -9.49 -10.48 -24.10
N LYS A 8 -10.83 -10.49 -24.28
CA LYS A 8 -11.64 -9.27 -24.08
C LYS A 8 -11.56 -8.74 -22.65
N GLN A 9 -11.63 -9.62 -21.64
CA GLN A 9 -11.51 -9.22 -20.23
C GLN A 9 -10.12 -8.68 -19.93
N LYS A 10 -9.07 -9.35 -20.41
CA LYS A 10 -7.68 -8.88 -20.23
C LYS A 10 -7.46 -7.49 -20.83
N LEU A 11 -8.03 -7.21 -22.01
CA LEU A 11 -7.97 -5.87 -22.61
C LEU A 11 -8.74 -4.82 -21.77
N GLN A 12 -9.86 -5.20 -21.14
CA GLN A 12 -10.59 -4.31 -20.24
C GLN A 12 -9.79 -4.01 -18.97
N PHE A 13 -9.09 -5.01 -18.42
CA PHE A 13 -8.21 -4.85 -17.27
C PHE A 13 -7.05 -3.90 -17.58
N LEU A 14 -6.38 -4.12 -18.71
CA LEU A 14 -5.29 -3.26 -19.16
C LEU A 14 -5.75 -1.82 -19.38
N HIS A 15 -6.88 -1.62 -20.02
CA HIS A 15 -7.45 -0.29 -20.26
C HIS A 15 -7.80 0.42 -18.95
N HIS A 16 -8.36 -0.31 -17.97
CA HIS A 16 -8.62 0.25 -16.65
C HIS A 16 -7.33 0.72 -15.98
N ALA A 17 -6.30 -0.13 -15.95
CA ALA A 17 -5.01 0.19 -15.34
C ALA A 17 -4.34 1.39 -16.05
N GLU A 18 -4.39 1.43 -17.38
CA GLU A 18 -3.85 2.55 -18.17
C GLU A 18 -4.52 3.89 -17.85
N LEU A 19 -5.86 3.92 -17.84
CA LEU A 19 -6.60 5.14 -17.49
C LEU A 19 -6.31 5.60 -16.07
N ALA A 20 -6.22 4.68 -15.12
CA ALA A 20 -5.87 4.97 -13.73
C ALA A 20 -4.44 5.56 -13.61
N GLY A 21 -3.48 5.02 -14.36
CA GLY A 21 -2.13 5.58 -14.46
C GLY A 21 -2.11 6.99 -15.07
N HIS A 22 -2.92 7.22 -16.08
CA HIS A 22 -3.07 8.57 -16.64
C HIS A 22 -3.71 9.55 -15.66
N TRP A 23 -4.59 9.10 -14.77
CA TRP A 23 -5.12 9.93 -13.70
C TRP A 23 -4.00 10.45 -12.79
N TYR A 24 -3.05 9.60 -12.37
CA TYR A 24 -1.88 10.02 -11.61
C TYR A 24 -1.08 11.08 -12.36
N CYS A 25 -0.76 10.82 -13.63
CA CYS A 25 0.00 11.76 -14.45
C CYS A 25 -0.71 13.11 -14.65
N ASN A 26 -2.05 13.13 -14.71
CA ASN A 26 -2.84 14.35 -14.88
C ASN A 26 -2.94 15.18 -13.60
N ASN A 27 -2.88 14.52 -12.44
CA ASN A 27 -3.17 15.13 -11.14
C ASN A 27 -1.93 15.26 -10.24
N GLN A 28 -0.73 15.00 -10.76
CA GLN A 28 0.53 15.21 -10.05
C GLN A 28 0.90 16.70 -10.04
N ASN A 29 1.38 17.19 -8.90
CA ASN A 29 1.94 18.55 -8.82
C ASN A 29 3.21 18.66 -9.66
N ARG A 30 3.29 19.69 -10.51
CA ARG A 30 4.42 19.95 -11.40
C ARG A 30 4.81 21.40 -11.36
N ASP A 31 6.09 21.69 -11.53
CA ASP A 31 6.61 23.07 -11.62
C ASP A 31 6.12 23.81 -12.87
N ASP A 32 5.80 23.06 -13.93
CA ASP A 32 5.37 23.61 -15.21
C ASP A 32 3.87 23.98 -15.26
N GLN A 33 3.11 23.71 -14.21
CA GLN A 33 1.68 24.07 -14.17
C GLN A 33 1.48 25.48 -13.60
N PRO A 34 0.91 26.38 -14.38
CA PRO A 34 0.60 27.74 -13.91
C PRO A 34 -0.62 27.72 -13.00
N TRP A 35 -0.45 27.30 -11.78
CA TRP A 35 -1.42 27.60 -10.74
C TRP A 35 -1.29 29.08 -10.46
N GLY A 36 -2.36 29.84 -10.63
CA GLY A 36 -2.37 31.30 -10.49
C GLY A 36 -2.09 31.81 -9.09
N GLY A 37 -1.06 31.33 -8.45
CA GLY A 37 -0.61 31.63 -7.12
C GLY A 37 0.82 31.18 -6.89
N ILE A 38 1.31 31.38 -5.70
CA ILE A 38 2.62 30.92 -5.26
C ILE A 38 2.60 29.38 -5.26
N GLN A 39 3.30 28.78 -6.22
CA GLN A 39 3.59 27.35 -6.14
C GLN A 39 4.62 27.12 -5.04
N ASP A 40 4.29 26.22 -4.14
CA ASP A 40 5.30 25.66 -3.28
C ASP A 40 6.08 24.62 -4.09
N SER A 41 7.30 24.98 -4.51
CA SER A 41 8.21 24.06 -5.24
C SER A 41 8.53 22.83 -4.40
N ALA A 42 8.33 22.88 -3.09
CA ALA A 42 8.48 21.73 -2.20
C ALA A 42 7.46 20.62 -2.45
N ASP A 43 6.35 20.91 -3.14
CA ASP A 43 5.32 19.92 -3.49
C ASP A 43 5.49 19.35 -4.91
N CYS A 44 6.50 19.77 -5.67
CA CYS A 44 6.75 19.24 -7.01
C CYS A 44 6.99 17.72 -6.96
N GLY A 45 6.24 16.99 -7.77
CA GLY A 45 6.26 15.50 -7.81
C GLY A 45 5.25 14.84 -6.87
N ARG A 46 4.58 15.57 -5.99
CA ARG A 46 3.56 15.05 -5.11
C ARG A 46 2.31 14.66 -5.89
N PHE A 47 1.79 13.45 -5.65
CA PHE A 47 0.51 13.01 -6.21
C PHE A 47 -0.68 13.51 -5.39
N VAL A 48 -1.87 13.46 -6.00
CA VAL A 48 -3.13 13.73 -5.30
C VAL A 48 -3.59 12.46 -4.59
N TYR A 49 -3.97 12.60 -3.32
CA TYR A 49 -4.51 11.53 -2.50
C TYR A 49 -5.99 11.28 -2.78
N GLU A 50 -6.78 12.36 -2.78
CA GLU A 50 -8.19 12.29 -3.08
C GLU A 50 -8.69 13.57 -3.78
N TYR A 51 -9.72 13.42 -4.59
CA TYR A 51 -10.47 14.54 -5.14
C TYR A 51 -11.95 14.40 -4.76
N ILE A 52 -12.46 15.41 -4.05
CA ILE A 52 -13.83 15.44 -3.51
C ILE A 52 -14.65 16.36 -4.39
N LEU A 53 -15.57 15.78 -5.19
CA LEU A 53 -16.32 16.49 -6.23
C LEU A 53 -17.16 17.65 -5.70
N HIS A 54 -18.01 17.37 -4.69
CA HIS A 54 -18.94 18.38 -4.17
C HIS A 54 -18.25 19.55 -3.48
N ARG A 55 -16.99 19.39 -3.06
CA ARG A 55 -16.15 20.44 -2.48
C ARG A 55 -15.22 21.08 -3.49
N ASN A 56 -15.09 20.49 -4.68
CA ASN A 56 -14.08 20.87 -5.69
C ASN A 56 -12.69 21.02 -5.05
N SER A 57 -12.32 20.06 -4.20
CA SER A 57 -11.07 20.09 -3.43
C SER A 57 -10.26 18.82 -3.64
N ALA A 58 -8.94 18.98 -3.65
CA ALA A 58 -8.00 17.89 -3.69
C ALA A 58 -7.10 17.94 -2.44
N ARG A 59 -6.71 16.75 -1.95
CA ARG A 59 -5.69 16.60 -0.89
C ARG A 59 -4.44 15.98 -1.49
N GLY A 60 -3.29 16.47 -1.07
CA GLY A 60 -2.01 15.92 -1.48
C GLY A 60 -1.68 14.62 -0.76
N MET A 61 -0.91 13.77 -1.43
CA MET A 61 -0.51 12.45 -0.96
C MET A 61 0.41 12.51 0.25
N GLY A 62 0.27 11.54 1.17
CA GLY A 62 1.27 11.22 2.17
C GLY A 62 2.31 10.22 1.66
N VAL A 63 3.32 9.94 2.49
CA VAL A 63 4.45 9.06 2.15
C VAL A 63 3.99 7.68 1.67
N TRP A 64 2.99 7.10 2.34
CA TRP A 64 2.43 5.80 2.01
C TRP A 64 1.96 5.71 0.55
N GLY A 65 1.05 6.58 0.16
CA GLY A 65 0.48 6.53 -1.17
C GLY A 65 1.43 6.99 -2.26
N GLN A 66 2.36 7.89 -1.94
CA GLN A 66 3.39 8.36 -2.86
C GLN A 66 4.22 7.19 -3.39
N ALA A 67 4.65 6.29 -2.51
CA ALA A 67 5.44 5.12 -2.87
C ALA A 67 4.67 4.14 -3.76
N ILE A 68 3.39 3.88 -3.45
CA ILE A 68 2.59 2.94 -4.24
C ILE A 68 2.34 3.49 -5.65
N ALA A 69 2.00 4.78 -5.79
CA ALA A 69 1.81 5.40 -7.10
C ALA A 69 3.07 5.31 -7.97
N ILE A 70 4.26 5.48 -7.39
CA ILE A 70 5.54 5.30 -8.09
C ILE A 70 5.67 3.88 -8.63
N MET A 71 5.43 2.87 -7.79
CA MET A 71 5.54 1.46 -8.17
C MET A 71 4.57 1.10 -9.29
N ASP A 72 3.31 1.54 -9.18
CA ASP A 72 2.28 1.32 -10.21
C ASP A 72 2.68 1.92 -11.57
N LEU A 73 3.25 3.12 -11.57
CA LEU A 73 3.69 3.79 -12.79
C LEU A 73 4.88 3.09 -13.46
N TYR A 74 5.79 2.50 -12.69
CA TYR A 74 6.85 1.65 -13.25
C TYR A 74 6.27 0.38 -13.89
N ASP A 75 5.28 -0.26 -13.25
CA ASP A 75 4.63 -1.45 -13.79
C ASP A 75 3.88 -1.13 -15.10
N LEU A 76 3.13 -0.02 -15.12
CA LEU A 76 2.46 0.47 -16.32
C LEU A 76 3.44 0.81 -17.44
N ALA A 77 4.58 1.43 -17.13
CA ALA A 77 5.59 1.75 -18.13
C ALA A 77 6.17 0.49 -18.79
N ARG A 78 6.39 -0.57 -18.02
CA ARG A 78 6.86 -1.87 -18.56
C ARG A 78 5.79 -2.51 -19.45
N ARG A 79 4.52 -2.39 -19.10
CA ARG A 79 3.43 -3.03 -19.85
C ARG A 79 2.98 -2.24 -21.07
N LEU A 80 3.12 -0.91 -21.06
CA LEU A 80 2.58 0.01 -22.06
C LEU A 80 3.68 0.88 -22.70
N PRO A 81 4.47 0.32 -23.63
CA PRO A 81 5.60 1.04 -24.22
C PRO A 81 5.23 2.38 -24.86
N GLY A 82 4.02 2.50 -25.41
CA GLY A 82 3.52 3.75 -26.02
C GLY A 82 3.32 4.89 -25.03
N SER A 83 3.04 4.58 -23.76
CA SER A 83 2.83 5.55 -22.67
C SER A 83 4.00 5.59 -21.68
N ALA A 84 5.02 4.74 -21.86
CA ALA A 84 6.10 4.51 -20.90
C ALA A 84 6.84 5.80 -20.50
N ALA A 85 7.19 6.64 -21.47
CA ALA A 85 7.91 7.88 -21.20
C ALA A 85 7.16 8.80 -20.24
N ARG A 86 5.84 8.88 -20.37
CA ARG A 86 4.97 9.69 -19.51
C ARG A 86 4.88 9.10 -18.10
N PHE A 87 4.70 7.79 -17.98
CA PHE A 87 4.62 7.11 -16.68
C PHE A 87 5.94 7.20 -15.92
N LEU A 88 7.07 6.95 -16.60
CA LEU A 88 8.40 7.05 -16.00
C LEU A 88 8.74 8.49 -15.59
N HIS A 89 8.34 9.50 -16.37
CA HIS A 89 8.54 10.89 -15.98
C HIS A 89 7.80 11.22 -14.69
N SER A 90 6.51 10.86 -14.59
CA SER A 90 5.72 11.03 -13.36
C SER A 90 6.28 10.23 -12.18
N ALA A 91 6.69 8.98 -12.40
CA ALA A 91 7.29 8.14 -11.37
C ALA A 91 8.58 8.75 -10.82
N ASN A 92 9.46 9.25 -11.69
CA ASN A 92 10.73 9.86 -11.29
C ASN A 92 10.53 11.17 -10.52
N MET A 93 9.58 12.02 -10.93
CA MET A 93 9.19 13.19 -10.15
C MET A 93 8.65 12.79 -8.76
N GLY A 94 7.79 11.76 -8.73
CA GLY A 94 7.26 11.20 -7.50
C GLY A 94 8.37 10.64 -6.58
N ALA A 95 9.37 9.97 -7.15
CA ALA A 95 10.52 9.44 -6.40
C ALA A 95 11.39 10.57 -5.81
N ALA A 96 11.60 11.66 -6.56
CA ALA A 96 12.30 12.83 -6.05
C ALA A 96 11.55 13.47 -4.87
N TYR A 97 10.20 13.56 -4.96
CA TYR A 97 9.38 14.02 -3.84
C TYR A 97 9.45 13.07 -2.64
N LEU A 98 9.30 11.76 -2.84
CA LEU A 98 9.44 10.76 -1.78
C LEU A 98 10.79 10.90 -1.05
N LYS A 99 11.86 11.08 -1.80
CA LYS A 99 13.21 11.32 -1.27
C LYS A 99 13.27 12.56 -0.38
N SER A 100 12.55 13.63 -0.72
CA SER A 100 12.51 14.88 0.06
C SER A 100 11.79 14.74 1.40
N LEU A 101 10.95 13.72 1.58
CA LEU A 101 10.27 13.45 2.84
C LEU A 101 11.16 12.78 3.87
N GLN A 102 12.29 12.18 3.48
CA GLN A 102 13.18 11.49 4.40
C GLN A 102 14.07 12.48 5.16
N VAL A 103 14.10 12.38 6.47
CA VAL A 103 14.93 13.26 7.32
C VAL A 103 16.39 12.88 7.18
N MET A 104 17.20 13.88 6.78
CA MET A 104 18.67 13.78 6.64
C MET A 104 19.39 14.84 7.47
N ASP A 105 18.72 15.45 8.45
CA ASP A 105 19.26 16.53 9.27
C ASP A 105 20.00 15.98 10.48
N PHE A 106 21.31 16.16 10.53
CA PHE A 106 22.18 15.72 11.64
C PHE A 106 21.87 16.38 12.98
N ARG A 107 21.12 17.50 12.98
CA ARG A 107 20.65 18.15 14.21
C ARG A 107 19.50 17.37 14.87
N LEU A 108 18.90 16.44 14.16
CA LEU A 108 17.80 15.59 14.60
C LEU A 108 18.22 14.11 14.65
N PRO A 109 19.21 13.73 15.49
CA PRO A 109 19.88 12.42 15.40
C PRO A 109 18.92 11.23 15.59
N LYS A 110 17.84 11.38 16.37
CA LYS A 110 16.84 10.32 16.55
C LYS A 110 15.77 10.30 15.46
N SER A 111 15.86 11.17 14.47
CA SER A 111 14.90 11.27 13.36
C SER A 111 15.53 10.99 12.01
N ILE A 112 16.87 10.90 11.93
CA ILE A 112 17.58 10.60 10.70
C ILE A 112 17.08 9.25 10.14
N GLY A 113 16.66 9.27 8.89
CA GLY A 113 16.12 8.10 8.19
C GLY A 113 14.59 7.99 8.24
N GLY A 114 13.92 8.59 9.24
CA GLY A 114 12.46 8.61 9.31
C GLY A 114 11.84 9.45 8.19
N PHE A 115 10.61 9.13 7.81
CA PHE A 115 9.85 9.89 6.80
C PHE A 115 8.86 10.84 7.43
N ARG A 116 8.82 12.07 6.94
CA ARG A 116 7.73 13.02 7.19
C ARG A 116 6.47 12.57 6.46
N GLU A 117 5.33 12.68 7.12
CA GLU A 117 4.10 12.06 6.60
C GLU A 117 3.60 12.70 5.31
N HIS A 118 3.49 14.03 5.26
CA HIS A 118 2.80 14.69 4.16
C HIS A 118 3.69 15.59 3.31
N THR A 119 4.50 16.41 3.95
CA THR A 119 5.38 17.38 3.28
C THR A 119 6.74 17.43 3.97
N PRO A 120 7.77 17.98 3.31
CA PRO A 120 9.08 18.18 3.95
C PRO A 120 9.05 19.06 5.21
N MET A 121 7.93 19.71 5.50
CA MET A 121 7.73 20.57 6.69
C MET A 121 6.86 19.91 7.77
N THR A 122 6.28 18.74 7.51
CA THR A 122 5.46 18.02 8.49
C THR A 122 6.35 17.46 9.61
N ALA A 123 6.02 17.76 10.86
CA ALA A 123 6.77 17.25 12.01
C ALA A 123 6.48 15.77 12.30
N GLU A 124 5.29 15.30 11.95
CA GLU A 124 4.81 13.96 12.22
C GLU A 124 5.31 12.95 11.17
N SER A 125 5.60 11.76 11.68
CA SER A 125 5.75 10.52 10.93
C SER A 125 4.76 9.51 11.47
N TYR A 126 4.09 8.80 10.59
CA TYR A 126 3.46 7.54 10.95
C TYR A 126 4.41 6.41 10.55
N PRO A 127 5.12 5.76 11.49
CA PRO A 127 6.14 4.75 11.15
C PRO A 127 5.62 3.68 10.19
N ARG A 128 4.39 3.22 10.38
CA ARG A 128 3.74 2.25 9.48
C ARG A 128 3.63 2.78 8.04
N ASP A 129 3.29 4.05 7.84
CA ASP A 129 3.20 4.66 6.51
C ASP A 129 4.59 4.92 5.90
N GLY A 130 5.54 5.33 6.73
CA GLY A 130 6.95 5.45 6.36
C GLY A 130 7.56 4.14 5.85
N VAL A 131 7.13 2.99 6.40
CA VAL A 131 7.53 1.67 5.89
C VAL A 131 7.15 1.50 4.42
N THR A 132 5.99 1.97 3.99
CA THR A 132 5.62 1.87 2.58
C THR A 132 6.53 2.75 1.71
N GLY A 133 6.93 3.92 2.21
CA GLY A 133 7.98 4.73 1.59
C GLY A 133 9.27 3.96 1.40
N ALA A 134 9.77 3.34 2.46
CA ALA A 134 11.00 2.55 2.44
C ALA A 134 10.89 1.29 1.55
N PHE A 135 9.72 0.64 1.52
CA PHE A 135 9.42 -0.45 0.58
C PHE A 135 9.49 0.04 -0.87
N GLY A 136 8.97 1.23 -1.15
CA GLY A 136 9.10 1.89 -2.45
C GLY A 136 10.56 2.18 -2.83
N LEU A 137 11.43 2.54 -1.86
CA LEU A 137 12.87 2.69 -2.10
C LEU A 137 13.53 1.36 -2.50
N CYS A 138 13.18 0.25 -1.83
CA CYS A 138 13.66 -1.07 -2.23
C CYS A 138 13.25 -1.40 -3.67
N ARG A 139 12.01 -1.04 -4.05
CA ARG A 139 11.53 -1.24 -5.41
C ARG A 139 12.26 -0.34 -6.41
N LEU A 140 12.51 0.92 -6.10
CA LEU A 140 13.29 1.83 -6.94
C LEU A 140 14.71 1.31 -7.16
N PHE A 141 15.37 0.77 -6.13
CA PHE A 141 16.66 0.10 -6.29
C PHE A 141 16.58 -1.07 -7.28
N LYS A 142 15.55 -1.93 -7.18
CA LYS A 142 15.38 -3.05 -8.12
C LYS A 142 15.17 -2.59 -9.57
N GLU A 143 14.46 -1.51 -9.78
CA GLU A 143 14.17 -0.98 -11.13
C GLU A 143 15.34 -0.22 -11.73
N THR A 144 16.10 0.53 -10.93
CA THR A 144 17.12 1.47 -11.43
C THR A 144 18.55 1.03 -11.19
N GLN A 145 18.79 0.11 -10.27
CA GLN A 145 20.12 -0.31 -9.77
C GLN A 145 20.93 0.86 -9.18
N ASP A 146 20.27 1.94 -8.76
CA ASP A 146 20.90 3.06 -8.08
C ASP A 146 21.00 2.78 -6.57
N GLU A 147 22.23 2.62 -6.08
CA GLU A 147 22.54 2.27 -4.70
C GLU A 147 22.01 3.31 -3.69
N GLU A 148 21.80 4.57 -4.10
CA GLU A 148 21.25 5.58 -3.20
C GLU A 148 19.89 5.14 -2.61
N TRP A 149 19.05 4.48 -3.41
CA TRP A 149 17.76 4.02 -2.95
C TRP A 149 17.87 2.93 -1.87
N LEU A 150 18.80 2.00 -2.05
CA LEU A 150 19.03 0.94 -1.07
C LEU A 150 19.61 1.49 0.23
N GLU A 151 20.58 2.40 0.15
CA GLU A 151 21.15 3.05 1.34
C GLU A 151 20.10 3.86 2.13
N ARG A 152 19.19 4.53 1.43
CA ARG A 152 18.07 5.23 2.06
C ARG A 152 17.07 4.26 2.72
N ALA A 153 16.80 3.13 2.11
CA ALA A 153 15.96 2.08 2.70
C ALA A 153 16.61 1.52 3.98
N LYS A 154 17.91 1.24 3.97
CA LYS A 154 18.67 0.81 5.16
C LYS A 154 18.61 1.86 6.27
N LEU A 155 18.78 3.14 5.91
CA LEU A 155 18.72 4.23 6.88
C LEU A 155 17.35 4.33 7.57
N PHE A 156 16.25 4.09 6.83
CA PHE A 156 14.94 4.01 7.43
C PHE A 156 14.81 2.78 8.36
N ALA A 157 15.35 1.63 7.95
CA ALA A 157 15.32 0.41 8.78
C ALA A 157 16.07 0.61 10.10
N GLU A 158 17.25 1.27 10.07
CA GLU A 158 18.01 1.63 11.27
C GLU A 158 17.22 2.61 12.15
N TRP A 159 16.57 3.61 11.56
CA TRP A 159 15.69 4.52 12.30
C TRP A 159 14.54 3.77 12.96
N TRP A 160 13.88 2.87 12.22
CA TRP A 160 12.78 2.06 12.74
C TRP A 160 13.20 1.26 13.97
N ILE A 161 14.30 0.50 13.86
CA ILE A 161 14.77 -0.38 14.93
C ILE A 161 15.19 0.41 16.17
N ASN A 162 15.84 1.57 15.99
CA ASN A 162 16.40 2.31 17.10
C ASN A 162 15.44 3.34 17.70
N HIS A 163 14.45 3.82 16.95
CA HIS A 163 13.64 4.97 17.37
C HIS A 163 12.15 4.87 16.98
N GLY A 164 11.80 4.15 15.91
CA GLY A 164 10.45 4.07 15.36
C GLY A 164 9.50 3.12 16.10
N THR A 165 10.02 2.38 17.09
CA THR A 165 9.30 1.35 17.86
C THR A 165 9.33 1.63 19.35
N ASP A 166 8.35 1.08 20.08
CA ASP A 166 8.29 1.08 21.54
C ASP A 166 9.25 0.01 22.16
N GLU A 167 9.24 -0.09 23.50
CA GLU A 167 10.05 -1.05 24.24
C GLU A 167 9.73 -2.53 23.94
N ASN A 168 8.61 -2.82 23.28
CA ASN A 168 8.23 -4.16 22.83
C ASN A 168 8.57 -4.40 21.35
N ASN A 169 9.34 -3.52 20.73
CA ASN A 169 9.64 -3.52 19.30
C ASN A 169 8.40 -3.39 18.40
N TRP A 170 7.32 -2.79 18.92
CA TRP A 170 6.12 -2.51 18.13
C TRP A 170 6.14 -1.06 17.65
N PRO A 171 5.75 -0.78 16.39
CA PRO A 171 5.84 0.59 15.87
C PRO A 171 4.96 1.55 16.64
N TYR A 172 5.49 2.73 16.93
CA TYR A 172 4.65 3.82 17.40
C TYR A 172 3.54 4.13 16.39
N ILE A 173 2.40 4.61 16.85
CA ILE A 173 1.37 5.14 15.96
C ILE A 173 1.90 6.41 15.29
N THR A 174 2.50 7.30 16.08
CA THR A 174 3.06 8.56 15.61
C THR A 174 4.44 8.78 16.19
N PHE A 175 5.35 9.34 15.41
CA PHE A 175 6.64 9.83 15.86
C PHE A 175 6.79 11.30 15.47
N ASN A 176 7.03 12.16 16.45
CA ASN A 176 7.33 13.56 16.18
C ASN A 176 8.81 13.72 15.85
N LEU A 177 9.12 13.94 14.58
CA LEU A 177 10.49 14.00 14.07
C LEU A 177 11.25 15.24 14.55
N ASP A 178 10.57 16.38 14.75
CA ASP A 178 11.22 17.61 15.20
C ASP A 178 11.53 17.59 16.71
N LYS A 179 10.66 16.94 17.50
CA LYS A 179 10.84 16.75 18.94
C LYS A 179 11.51 15.43 19.32
N GLN A 180 11.69 14.53 18.36
CA GLN A 180 12.41 13.27 18.44
C GLN A 180 11.87 12.28 19.49
N TYR A 181 10.54 12.09 19.54
CA TYR A 181 9.89 11.10 20.39
C TYR A 181 8.70 10.44 19.68
N GLY A 182 8.47 9.17 20.02
CA GLY A 182 7.29 8.41 19.57
C GLY A 182 6.20 8.36 20.64
N HIS A 183 4.95 8.20 20.20
CA HIS A 183 3.81 8.01 21.08
C HIS A 183 2.70 7.19 20.41
N ASN A 184 1.85 6.57 21.23
CA ASN A 184 0.73 5.75 20.77
C ASN A 184 -0.63 6.45 20.94
N HIS A 185 -0.62 7.76 21.15
CA HIS A 185 -1.81 8.59 21.29
C HIS A 185 -2.01 9.45 20.04
N SER A 186 -3.27 9.69 19.73
CA SER A 186 -3.82 10.61 18.72
C SER A 186 -3.27 10.48 17.29
N MET A 187 -4.11 10.02 16.41
CA MET A 187 -4.05 10.40 14.99
C MET A 187 -4.82 11.69 14.80
N GLN A 188 -4.21 12.72 14.21
CA GLN A 188 -4.98 13.81 13.62
C GLN A 188 -5.68 13.32 12.36
N VAL A 189 -6.92 12.95 12.47
CA VAL A 189 -7.75 12.69 11.30
C VAL A 189 -8.58 13.93 10.99
N VAL A 190 -8.18 14.66 9.95
CA VAL A 190 -8.96 15.79 9.40
C VAL A 190 -9.27 16.91 10.42
N GLY A 191 -8.26 17.32 11.19
CA GLY A 191 -8.40 18.47 12.10
C GLY A 191 -9.06 18.21 13.45
N GLU A 192 -9.37 16.95 13.75
CA GLU A 192 -9.81 16.52 15.07
C GLU A 192 -8.69 15.73 15.74
N GLU A 193 -8.32 16.11 16.96
CA GLU A 193 -7.45 15.31 17.82
C GLU A 193 -8.29 14.20 18.46
N TYR A 194 -8.02 12.95 18.10
CA TYR A 194 -8.54 11.81 18.82
C TYR A 194 -7.54 11.45 19.92
N ASP A 195 -7.88 11.70 21.14
CA ASP A 195 -7.14 11.23 22.32
C ASP A 195 -7.51 9.76 22.59
N MET A 196 -7.06 8.89 21.70
CA MET A 196 -7.30 7.45 21.79
C MET A 196 -5.98 6.71 21.91
N GLU A 197 -5.89 5.85 22.90
CA GLU A 197 -4.85 4.84 22.99
C GLU A 197 -5.15 3.78 21.90
N PHE A 198 -4.37 3.77 20.81
CA PHE A 198 -4.56 2.79 19.77
C PHE A 198 -4.07 1.42 20.23
N VAL A 199 -4.95 0.44 20.17
CA VAL A 199 -4.58 -0.96 20.35
C VAL A 199 -3.67 -1.39 19.21
N LYS A 200 -2.60 -2.13 19.54
CA LYS A 200 -1.72 -2.75 18.55
C LYS A 200 -2.53 -3.64 17.63
N GLY A 201 -2.52 -3.35 16.34
CA GLY A 201 -3.33 -4.00 15.33
C GLY A 201 -2.52 -4.73 14.26
N ASP A 202 -3.19 -5.62 13.54
CA ASP A 202 -2.58 -6.38 12.44
C ASP A 202 -2.04 -5.47 11.33
N TRP A 203 -2.69 -4.34 11.09
CA TRP A 203 -2.26 -3.35 10.09
C TRP A 203 -0.84 -2.82 10.31
N GLN A 204 -0.40 -2.69 11.58
CA GLN A 204 0.96 -2.28 11.90
C GLN A 204 1.96 -3.38 11.54
N ALA A 205 1.57 -4.65 11.74
CA ALA A 205 2.40 -5.81 11.44
C ALA A 205 2.64 -6.00 9.93
N GLY A 206 1.80 -5.44 9.06
CA GLY A 206 2.03 -5.38 7.62
C GLY A 206 3.38 -4.77 7.25
N SER A 207 3.96 -3.95 8.12
CA SER A 207 5.31 -3.41 8.02
C SER A 207 6.40 -4.47 7.83
N ALA A 208 6.17 -5.71 8.24
CA ALA A 208 7.12 -6.82 8.09
C ALA A 208 7.51 -7.08 6.62
N ILE A 209 6.65 -6.78 5.65
CA ILE A 209 6.98 -6.97 4.23
C ILE A 209 8.24 -6.20 3.81
N PHE A 210 8.44 -4.99 4.36
CA PHE A 210 9.61 -4.17 4.07
C PHE A 210 10.91 -4.85 4.54
N PHE A 211 10.93 -5.33 5.78
CA PHE A 211 12.10 -6.00 6.35
C PHE A 211 12.43 -7.29 5.63
N TYR A 212 11.41 -8.05 5.23
CA TYR A 212 11.61 -9.23 4.40
C TYR A 212 12.26 -8.88 3.05
N GLN A 213 11.79 -7.85 2.36
CA GLN A 213 12.39 -7.42 1.09
C GLN A 213 13.80 -6.89 1.28
N LEU A 214 14.05 -6.12 2.32
CA LEU A 214 15.38 -5.58 2.62
C LEU A 214 16.37 -6.72 2.93
N TYR A 215 15.95 -7.72 3.70
CA TYR A 215 16.73 -8.95 3.91
C TYR A 215 17.04 -9.65 2.58
N LYS A 216 16.06 -9.83 1.73
CA LYS A 216 16.25 -10.47 0.41
C LYS A 216 17.22 -9.70 -0.49
N LEU A 217 17.28 -8.38 -0.37
CA LEU A 217 18.20 -7.52 -1.13
C LEU A 217 19.64 -7.55 -0.58
N THR A 218 19.78 -7.64 0.74
CA THR A 218 21.07 -7.40 1.41
C THR A 218 21.70 -8.67 1.99
N GLY A 219 20.90 -9.70 2.31
CA GLY A 219 21.34 -10.89 3.06
C GLY A 219 21.62 -10.61 4.53
N ASP A 220 21.31 -9.42 5.06
CA ASP A 220 21.60 -9.07 6.46
C ASP A 220 20.47 -9.55 7.38
N GLU A 221 20.79 -10.56 8.20
CA GLU A 221 19.85 -11.21 9.14
C GLU A 221 19.29 -10.25 10.21
N ARG A 222 19.96 -9.12 10.49
CA ARG A 222 19.47 -8.13 11.46
C ARG A 222 18.08 -7.60 11.10
N TRP A 223 17.77 -7.51 9.81
CA TRP A 223 16.45 -7.07 9.34
C TRP A 223 15.35 -8.07 9.70
N ILE A 224 15.69 -9.36 9.73
CA ILE A 224 14.76 -10.40 10.21
C ILE A 224 14.64 -10.35 11.73
N GLU A 225 15.76 -10.36 12.44
CA GLU A 225 15.79 -10.45 13.90
C GLU A 225 15.13 -9.25 14.59
N HIS A 226 15.43 -8.03 14.13
CA HIS A 226 15.00 -6.81 14.82
C HIS A 226 13.83 -6.10 14.15
N GLY A 227 13.54 -6.37 12.88
CA GLY A 227 12.46 -5.73 12.13
C GLY A 227 11.29 -6.67 11.84
N PHE A 228 11.56 -7.82 11.24
CA PHE A 228 10.54 -8.74 10.76
C PHE A 228 9.92 -9.60 11.88
N ASP A 229 10.74 -10.31 12.64
CA ASP A 229 10.28 -11.30 13.64
C ASP A 229 9.40 -10.70 14.75
N PRO A 230 9.70 -9.53 15.33
CA PRO A 230 8.82 -8.92 16.32
C PRO A 230 7.41 -8.67 15.79
N LEU A 231 7.30 -8.20 14.55
CA LEU A 231 6.00 -7.93 13.90
C LEU A 231 5.24 -9.22 13.60
N ILE A 232 5.91 -10.28 13.14
CA ILE A 232 5.27 -11.58 12.87
C ILE A 232 4.82 -12.28 14.15
N ILE A 233 5.59 -12.19 15.22
CA ILE A 233 5.19 -12.71 16.55
C ILE A 233 3.92 -12.00 17.02
N GLY A 234 3.87 -10.68 16.93
CA GLY A 234 2.69 -9.90 17.28
C GLY A 234 1.48 -10.25 16.40
N LEU A 235 1.67 -10.32 15.08
CA LEU A 235 0.61 -10.65 14.12
C LEU A 235 0.00 -12.03 14.36
N THR A 236 0.85 -13.04 14.56
CA THR A 236 0.37 -14.39 14.82
C THR A 236 -0.39 -14.48 16.16
N SER A 237 0.06 -13.77 17.18
CA SER A 237 -0.64 -13.69 18.47
C SER A 237 -2.02 -13.04 18.32
N ILE A 238 -2.12 -11.92 17.59
CA ILE A 238 -3.39 -11.24 17.31
C ILE A 238 -4.36 -12.19 16.57
N TYR A 239 -3.89 -12.87 15.54
CA TYR A 239 -4.75 -13.74 14.74
C TYR A 239 -5.19 -15.00 15.52
N GLU A 240 -4.35 -15.56 16.35
CA GLU A 240 -4.72 -16.69 17.21
C GLU A 240 -5.74 -16.30 18.28
N GLU A 241 -5.58 -15.14 18.91
CA GLU A 241 -6.56 -14.61 19.85
C GLU A 241 -7.92 -14.36 19.18
N GLN A 242 -7.92 -13.98 17.89
CA GLN A 242 -9.11 -13.68 17.12
C GLN A 242 -9.64 -14.88 16.29
N SER A 243 -8.99 -16.04 16.38
CA SER A 243 -9.40 -17.23 15.63
C SER A 243 -10.85 -17.61 15.97
N GLY A 244 -11.64 -17.89 14.93
CA GLY A 244 -13.06 -18.21 15.07
C GLY A 244 -13.98 -17.02 15.42
N LYS A 245 -13.44 -15.82 15.61
CA LYS A 245 -14.24 -14.60 15.84
C LYS A 245 -14.53 -13.88 14.52
N PRO A 246 -15.67 -13.18 14.40
CA PRO A 246 -15.96 -12.37 13.24
C PRO A 246 -14.89 -11.29 13.02
N ILE A 247 -14.51 -11.06 11.76
CA ILE A 247 -13.74 -9.88 11.39
C ILE A 247 -14.69 -8.67 11.43
N VAL A 248 -14.28 -7.63 12.14
CA VAL A 248 -15.01 -6.37 12.19
C VAL A 248 -14.30 -5.35 11.33
N ALA A 249 -15.02 -4.72 10.39
CA ALA A 249 -14.49 -3.61 9.62
C ALA A 249 -14.28 -2.41 10.54
N GLY A 250 -13.06 -1.90 10.65
CA GLY A 250 -12.82 -0.70 11.42
C GLY A 250 -11.35 -0.36 11.59
N PHE A 251 -11.10 0.94 11.51
CA PHE A 251 -9.81 1.56 11.82
C PHE A 251 -9.69 1.93 13.30
N HIS A 252 -10.70 1.69 14.11
CA HIS A 252 -10.80 2.25 15.44
C HIS A 252 -10.37 1.23 16.51
N GLY A 253 -9.47 1.65 17.34
CA GLY A 253 -8.70 1.04 18.41
C GLY A 253 -9.30 -0.05 19.31
N GLU A 254 -10.53 -0.43 19.13
CA GLU A 254 -11.16 -1.48 19.94
C GLU A 254 -11.02 -2.89 19.36
N VAL A 255 -10.63 -3.00 18.08
CA VAL A 255 -10.48 -4.30 17.40
C VAL A 255 -9.09 -4.41 16.78
N PRO A 256 -8.26 -5.35 17.22
CA PRO A 256 -6.88 -5.50 16.76
C PRO A 256 -6.75 -6.03 15.34
N ILE A 257 -7.84 -6.41 14.69
CA ILE A 257 -7.88 -6.85 13.30
C ILE A 257 -8.61 -5.82 12.47
N SER A 258 -7.92 -5.24 11.50
CA SER A 258 -8.51 -4.37 10.51
C SER A 258 -8.94 -5.18 9.27
N TYR A 259 -10.04 -4.74 8.67
CA TYR A 259 -10.51 -5.28 7.42
C TYR A 259 -10.55 -4.16 6.38
N GLY A 260 -9.90 -4.40 5.25
CA GLY A 260 -9.88 -3.45 4.14
C GLY A 260 -9.12 -2.14 4.43
N ASN A 261 -8.49 -2.04 5.56
CA ASN A 261 -7.71 -0.87 5.94
C ASN A 261 -6.22 -1.17 6.06
N ASP A 262 -5.85 -2.42 6.28
CA ASP A 262 -4.48 -2.83 6.14
C ASP A 262 -4.26 -3.63 4.87
N ASP A 263 -3.24 -3.20 4.17
CA ASP A 263 -2.92 -3.67 2.86
C ASP A 263 -1.96 -4.86 2.90
N PHE A 264 -1.23 -5.03 4.00
CA PHE A 264 -0.03 -5.85 3.98
C PHE A 264 0.05 -6.92 5.08
N ALA A 265 -0.87 -6.99 6.02
CA ALA A 265 -0.80 -7.99 7.10
C ALA A 265 -0.82 -9.43 6.55
N LEU A 266 -1.73 -9.73 5.61
CA LEU A 266 -1.74 -11.05 4.98
C LEU A 266 -0.53 -11.28 4.08
N CYS A 267 -0.02 -10.23 3.42
CA CYS A 267 1.24 -10.31 2.67
C CYS A 267 2.44 -10.59 3.61
N ALA A 268 2.43 -10.03 4.82
CA ALA A 268 3.44 -10.32 5.85
C ALA A 268 3.42 -11.80 6.29
N LEU A 269 2.23 -12.39 6.46
CA LEU A 269 2.13 -13.83 6.71
C LEU A 269 2.61 -14.67 5.53
N VAL A 270 2.40 -14.24 4.29
CA VAL A 270 2.97 -14.91 3.11
C VAL A 270 4.50 -14.89 3.18
N CYS A 271 5.11 -13.74 3.53
CA CYS A 271 6.55 -13.63 3.73
C CYS A 271 7.03 -14.55 4.86
N ALA A 272 6.30 -14.57 5.98
CA ALA A 272 6.64 -15.40 7.13
C ALA A 272 6.60 -16.90 6.78
N TYR A 273 5.59 -17.35 6.05
CA TYR A 273 5.53 -18.73 5.60
C TYR A 273 6.68 -19.06 4.63
N ARG A 274 7.00 -18.18 3.69
CA ARG A 274 8.14 -18.39 2.78
C ARG A 274 9.47 -18.52 3.51
N LEU A 275 9.66 -17.73 4.57
CA LEU A 275 10.90 -17.73 5.35
C LEU A 275 11.00 -18.94 6.30
N LYS A 276 9.93 -19.23 7.06
CA LYS A 276 9.96 -20.17 8.17
C LYS A 276 9.38 -21.54 7.86
N ARG A 277 8.53 -21.67 6.84
CA ARG A 277 7.82 -22.89 6.43
C ARG A 277 6.97 -23.52 7.54
N GLU A 278 6.51 -22.72 8.50
CA GLU A 278 5.69 -23.19 9.59
C GLU A 278 4.23 -23.37 9.18
N LYS A 279 3.69 -24.56 9.39
CA LYS A 279 2.29 -24.87 9.04
C LYS A 279 1.29 -23.89 9.70
N ARG A 280 1.56 -23.49 10.96
CA ARG A 280 0.75 -22.54 11.70
C ARG A 280 0.47 -21.25 10.92
N MET A 281 1.49 -20.70 10.26
CA MET A 281 1.34 -19.45 9.47
C MET A 281 0.43 -19.66 8.26
N LEU A 282 0.55 -20.82 7.62
CA LEU A 282 -0.32 -21.18 6.51
C LEU A 282 -1.77 -21.39 6.96
N ASP A 283 -1.99 -22.04 8.10
CA ASP A 283 -3.32 -22.24 8.65
C ASP A 283 -4.00 -20.92 9.01
N LEU A 284 -3.28 -19.99 9.66
CA LEU A 284 -3.78 -18.64 9.96
C LEU A 284 -4.08 -17.84 8.67
N LEU A 285 -3.20 -17.94 7.69
CA LEU A 285 -3.41 -17.26 6.40
C LEU A 285 -4.67 -17.77 5.69
N GLN A 286 -4.90 -19.09 5.66
CA GLN A 286 -6.10 -19.69 5.08
C GLN A 286 -7.36 -19.24 5.84
N GLU A 287 -7.33 -19.25 7.16
CA GLU A 287 -8.44 -18.79 8.00
C GLU A 287 -8.79 -17.33 7.71
N ARG A 288 -7.77 -16.44 7.66
CA ARG A 288 -7.99 -15.00 7.40
C ARG A 288 -8.52 -14.73 6.00
N ILE A 289 -7.98 -15.40 4.98
CA ILE A 289 -8.49 -15.30 3.60
C ILE A 289 -9.95 -15.77 3.52
N ALA A 290 -10.29 -16.88 4.17
CA ALA A 290 -11.66 -17.37 4.20
C ALA A 290 -12.61 -16.40 4.91
N ALA A 291 -12.20 -15.86 6.07
CA ALA A 291 -12.97 -14.88 6.83
C ALA A 291 -13.16 -13.57 6.03
N GLN A 292 -12.09 -13.05 5.39
CA GLN A 292 -12.18 -11.90 4.50
C GLN A 292 -13.19 -12.15 3.37
N ASN A 293 -13.09 -13.29 2.71
CA ASN A 293 -13.96 -13.59 1.56
C ASN A 293 -15.42 -13.84 1.95
N SER A 294 -15.69 -14.20 3.21
CA SER A 294 -17.07 -14.32 3.71
C SER A 294 -17.82 -12.98 3.81
N LEU A 295 -17.08 -11.86 3.76
CA LEU A 295 -17.65 -10.50 3.79
C LEU A 295 -17.97 -9.94 2.40
N MET A 296 -17.68 -10.69 1.33
CA MET A 296 -17.98 -10.26 -0.04
C MET A 296 -19.49 -10.22 -0.30
N ASP A 297 -19.96 -9.12 -0.86
CA ASP A 297 -21.32 -8.95 -1.34
C ASP A 297 -21.55 -9.73 -2.65
N GLU A 298 -22.83 -9.92 -3.03
CA GLU A 298 -23.22 -10.69 -4.22
C GLU A 298 -22.61 -10.13 -5.51
N ASP A 299 -22.44 -8.80 -5.59
CA ASP A 299 -21.87 -8.10 -6.75
C ASP A 299 -20.34 -8.18 -6.84
N GLY A 300 -19.68 -8.70 -5.81
CA GLY A 300 -18.23 -8.85 -5.75
C GLY A 300 -17.52 -7.70 -5.06
N SER A 301 -18.25 -6.74 -4.49
CA SER A 301 -17.71 -5.72 -3.61
C SER A 301 -17.50 -6.25 -2.19
N TYR A 302 -16.79 -5.45 -1.41
CA TYR A 302 -16.64 -5.63 0.04
C TYR A 302 -17.15 -4.37 0.74
N PRO A 303 -17.46 -4.39 2.05
CA PRO A 303 -18.08 -3.26 2.76
C PRO A 303 -17.40 -1.90 2.58
N SER A 304 -16.15 -1.89 2.15
CA SER A 304 -15.42 -0.68 1.78
C SER A 304 -14.91 -0.80 0.33
N LEU A 305 -15.11 0.21 -0.51
CA LEU A 305 -14.60 0.19 -1.89
C LEU A 305 -13.07 0.04 -1.94
N GLY A 306 -12.34 0.74 -1.08
CA GLY A 306 -10.89 0.53 -0.92
C GLY A 306 -10.54 -0.88 -0.46
N GLY A 307 -11.34 -1.43 0.46
CA GLY A 307 -11.21 -2.81 0.93
C GLY A 307 -11.42 -3.84 -0.18
N THR A 308 -12.28 -3.55 -1.15
CA THR A 308 -12.48 -4.43 -2.32
C THR A 308 -11.17 -4.72 -3.04
N TRP A 309 -10.34 -3.71 -3.27
CA TRP A 309 -9.06 -3.88 -3.94
C TRP A 309 -8.04 -4.59 -3.06
N VAL A 310 -7.99 -4.25 -1.77
CA VAL A 310 -7.10 -4.91 -0.79
C VAL A 310 -7.42 -6.40 -0.71
N CYS A 311 -8.69 -6.77 -0.58
CA CYS A 311 -9.11 -8.17 -0.55
C CYS A 311 -8.78 -8.92 -1.84
N GLY A 312 -8.93 -8.25 -2.99
CA GLY A 312 -8.52 -8.78 -4.29
C GLY A 312 -7.01 -9.06 -4.33
N ILE A 313 -6.18 -8.14 -3.85
CA ILE A 313 -4.72 -8.31 -3.78
C ILE A 313 -4.34 -9.43 -2.82
N ASN A 314 -4.93 -9.49 -1.63
CA ASN A 314 -4.66 -10.57 -0.67
C ASN A 314 -4.97 -11.94 -1.26
N ASN A 315 -6.08 -12.07 -1.98
CA ASN A 315 -6.43 -13.29 -2.70
C ASN A 315 -5.37 -13.65 -3.77
N LEU A 316 -4.88 -12.67 -4.53
CA LEU A 316 -3.82 -12.88 -5.52
C LEU A 316 -2.49 -13.27 -4.88
N GLU A 317 -2.12 -12.65 -3.75
CA GLU A 317 -0.92 -13.02 -2.99
C GLU A 317 -0.98 -14.48 -2.51
N PHE A 318 -2.15 -14.89 -2.01
CA PHE A 318 -2.36 -16.27 -1.55
C PHE A 318 -2.30 -17.27 -2.72
N LEU A 319 -2.95 -16.98 -3.86
CA LEU A 319 -2.85 -17.84 -5.05
C LEU A 319 -1.42 -17.96 -5.54
N LYS A 320 -0.67 -16.86 -5.57
CA LYS A 320 0.75 -16.87 -5.96
C LYS A 320 1.59 -17.72 -5.00
N LEU A 321 1.29 -17.67 -3.70
CA LEU A 321 1.93 -18.54 -2.71
C LEU A 321 1.61 -20.01 -3.00
N VAL A 322 0.35 -20.36 -3.16
CA VAL A 322 -0.10 -21.74 -3.44
C VAL A 322 0.61 -22.31 -4.68
N GLU A 323 0.68 -21.49 -5.75
CA GLU A 323 1.34 -21.88 -7.00
C GLU A 323 2.85 -22.04 -6.83
N SER A 324 3.53 -21.01 -6.29
CA SER A 324 4.99 -20.98 -6.17
C SER A 324 5.54 -22.06 -5.23
N GLU A 325 4.80 -22.35 -4.16
CA GLU A 325 5.16 -23.36 -3.18
C GLU A 325 4.58 -24.76 -3.48
N LYS A 326 3.81 -24.88 -4.58
CA LYS A 326 3.15 -26.14 -5.01
C LYS A 326 2.28 -26.75 -3.90
N LEU A 327 1.55 -25.91 -3.18
CA LEU A 327 0.68 -26.34 -2.09
C LEU A 327 -0.57 -27.03 -2.62
N THR A 328 -0.98 -28.12 -1.95
CA THR A 328 -2.24 -28.82 -2.30
C THR A 328 -3.38 -28.21 -1.48
N ILE A 329 -3.94 -27.10 -1.97
CA ILE A 329 -5.04 -26.35 -1.34
C ILE A 329 -6.12 -26.12 -2.40
N ASP A 330 -7.38 -26.31 -2.03
CA ASP A 330 -8.52 -25.95 -2.90
C ASP A 330 -8.67 -24.42 -2.96
N THR A 331 -8.45 -23.85 -4.13
CA THR A 331 -8.53 -22.40 -4.39
C THR A 331 -9.81 -21.97 -5.09
N THR A 332 -10.76 -22.89 -5.33
CA THR A 332 -11.95 -22.63 -6.14
C THR A 332 -12.78 -21.45 -5.63
N ALA A 333 -12.99 -21.34 -4.32
CA ALA A 333 -13.72 -20.23 -3.72
C ALA A 333 -13.01 -18.88 -3.91
N ILE A 334 -11.68 -18.87 -3.76
CA ILE A 334 -10.83 -17.67 -3.94
C ILE A 334 -10.88 -17.20 -5.40
N GLU A 335 -10.78 -18.13 -6.36
CA GLU A 335 -10.88 -17.81 -7.78
C GLU A 335 -12.26 -17.24 -8.15
N GLN A 336 -13.34 -17.73 -7.53
CA GLN A 336 -14.68 -17.18 -7.71
C GLN A 336 -14.78 -15.75 -7.15
N CYS A 337 -14.22 -15.49 -5.95
CA CYS A 337 -14.15 -14.16 -5.39
C CYS A 337 -13.41 -13.20 -6.32
N LEU A 338 -12.25 -13.60 -6.84
CA LEU A 338 -11.45 -12.78 -7.76
C LEU A 338 -12.20 -12.45 -9.05
N ARG A 339 -12.96 -13.40 -9.62
CA ARG A 339 -13.79 -13.13 -10.82
C ARG A 339 -14.87 -12.10 -10.55
N LYS A 340 -15.56 -12.20 -9.42
CA LYS A 340 -16.59 -11.23 -9.01
C LYS A 340 -15.97 -9.84 -8.75
N THR A 341 -14.90 -9.77 -7.95
CA THR A 341 -14.19 -8.52 -7.68
C THR A 341 -13.70 -7.86 -8.97
N ALA A 342 -13.15 -8.64 -9.91
CA ALA A 342 -12.69 -8.11 -11.19
C ALA A 342 -13.85 -7.53 -12.02
N ALA A 343 -15.00 -8.16 -12.03
CA ALA A 343 -16.18 -7.67 -12.74
C ALA A 343 -16.75 -6.39 -12.09
N PHE A 344 -16.90 -6.39 -10.77
CA PHE A 344 -17.36 -5.24 -10.01
C PHE A 344 -16.46 -4.02 -10.23
N GLY A 345 -15.17 -4.19 -10.08
CA GLY A 345 -14.22 -3.09 -10.16
C GLY A 345 -14.20 -2.37 -11.51
N LEU A 346 -14.51 -3.06 -12.62
CA LEU A 346 -14.66 -2.41 -13.93
C LEU A 346 -15.82 -1.41 -13.99
N THR A 347 -16.76 -1.45 -13.03
CA THR A 347 -17.88 -0.50 -12.92
C THR A 347 -17.55 0.75 -12.11
N THR A 348 -16.43 0.79 -11.41
CA THR A 348 -16.08 1.84 -10.44
C THR A 348 -15.22 2.96 -11.03
N GLN A 349 -14.76 2.84 -12.28
CA GLN A 349 -13.89 3.80 -12.92
C GLN A 349 -14.64 4.83 -13.77
N VAL A 350 -14.18 6.07 -13.73
CA VAL A 350 -14.64 7.14 -14.63
C VAL A 350 -13.92 6.99 -15.98
N LYS A 351 -14.61 6.43 -16.96
CA LYS A 351 -14.04 6.11 -18.28
C LYS A 351 -14.13 7.25 -19.27
N GLU A 352 -15.07 8.17 -19.07
CA GLU A 352 -15.32 9.31 -19.95
C GLU A 352 -15.53 10.57 -19.10
N SER A 353 -14.75 11.60 -19.36
CA SER A 353 -14.87 12.92 -18.75
C SER A 353 -14.00 13.92 -19.52
N THR A 354 -14.47 15.14 -19.63
CA THR A 354 -13.66 16.30 -20.06
C THR A 354 -12.86 16.91 -18.90
N ASP A 355 -13.20 16.55 -17.66
CA ASP A 355 -12.46 16.97 -16.47
C ASP A 355 -11.37 15.92 -16.16
N LEU A 356 -10.10 16.31 -16.31
CA LEU A 356 -8.95 15.46 -16.06
C LEU A 356 -8.80 15.05 -14.59
N ARG A 357 -9.44 15.77 -13.66
CA ARG A 357 -9.48 15.39 -12.25
C ARG A 357 -10.36 14.16 -12.00
N LEU A 358 -11.21 13.82 -12.96
CA LEU A 358 -12.11 12.67 -12.92
C LEU A 358 -11.68 11.55 -13.84
N LEU A 359 -11.24 11.88 -15.08
CA LEU A 359 -10.96 10.88 -16.10
C LEU A 359 -9.88 9.87 -15.64
N GLY A 360 -10.24 8.61 -15.64
CA GLY A 360 -9.39 7.51 -15.17
C GLY A 360 -9.45 7.29 -13.66
N GLY A 361 -10.05 8.21 -12.91
CA GLY A 361 -10.22 8.07 -11.47
C GLY A 361 -11.12 6.89 -11.10
N VAL A 362 -10.86 6.30 -9.96
CA VAL A 362 -11.65 5.20 -9.39
C VAL A 362 -12.37 5.71 -8.16
N TRP A 363 -13.70 5.46 -8.14
CA TRP A 363 -14.56 5.92 -7.07
C TRP A 363 -14.17 5.31 -5.73
N GLY A 364 -14.29 6.11 -4.79
CA GLY A 364 -14.26 6.15 -3.37
C GLY A 364 -13.71 5.03 -2.55
N GLN A 365 -13.42 5.43 -1.34
CA GLN A 365 -12.84 4.54 -0.36
C GLN A 365 -13.84 4.13 0.70
N SER A 366 -14.75 5.00 1.09
CA SER A 366 -15.55 4.73 2.27
C SER A 366 -16.82 3.98 1.91
N SER A 367 -17.22 3.08 2.81
CA SER A 367 -18.55 2.48 2.80
C SER A 367 -19.69 3.53 2.82
N HIS A 368 -19.35 4.78 3.13
CA HIS A 368 -20.27 5.91 3.15
C HIS A 368 -20.32 6.69 1.83
N ASP A 369 -19.41 6.44 0.88
CA ASP A 369 -19.40 7.11 -0.44
C ASP A 369 -20.27 6.39 -1.47
N VAL A 370 -21.48 6.03 -1.07
CA VAL A 370 -22.48 5.42 -1.96
C VAL A 370 -22.86 6.35 -3.12
N ALA A 371 -22.62 7.65 -2.96
CA ALA A 371 -22.96 8.68 -3.95
C ALA A 371 -21.89 8.86 -5.03
N ARG A 372 -20.77 8.14 -4.98
CA ARG A 372 -19.64 8.32 -5.91
C ARG A 372 -19.17 9.77 -5.97
N THR A 373 -18.86 10.34 -4.83
CA THR A 373 -18.48 11.73 -4.67
C THR A 373 -16.98 11.97 -4.60
N THR A 374 -16.19 10.91 -4.38
CA THR A 374 -14.76 11.00 -4.13
C THR A 374 -13.98 10.04 -5.04
N ILE A 375 -13.00 10.57 -5.77
CA ILE A 375 -11.93 9.79 -6.40
C ILE A 375 -10.83 9.63 -5.36
N HIS A 376 -10.37 8.39 -5.15
CA HIS A 376 -9.45 8.11 -4.05
C HIS A 376 -8.24 7.29 -4.50
N HIS A 377 -7.04 7.69 -4.05
CA HIS A 377 -5.78 7.05 -4.36
C HIS A 377 -5.79 5.55 -4.09
N ARG A 378 -6.27 5.10 -2.92
CA ARG A 378 -6.28 3.67 -2.55
C ARG A 378 -6.99 2.82 -3.59
N SER A 379 -8.15 3.27 -4.08
CA SER A 379 -8.89 2.59 -5.12
C SER A 379 -8.12 2.58 -6.45
N ILE A 380 -7.44 3.68 -6.79
CA ILE A 380 -6.65 3.80 -8.01
C ILE A 380 -5.44 2.87 -7.94
N ALA A 381 -4.61 2.99 -6.91
CA ALA A 381 -3.37 2.24 -6.74
C ALA A 381 -3.60 0.72 -6.80
N TYR A 382 -4.45 0.25 -5.91
CA TYR A 382 -4.67 -1.20 -5.83
C TYR A 382 -5.39 -1.76 -7.03
N SER A 383 -6.24 -0.97 -7.73
CA SER A 383 -6.84 -1.43 -8.98
C SER A 383 -5.81 -1.58 -10.10
N ILE A 384 -4.81 -0.70 -10.19
CA ILE A 384 -3.72 -0.84 -11.17
C ILE A 384 -2.99 -2.16 -10.95
N ASN A 385 -2.47 -2.40 -9.74
CA ASN A 385 -1.75 -3.63 -9.40
C ASN A 385 -2.62 -4.87 -9.65
N PHE A 386 -3.87 -4.86 -9.16
CA PHE A 386 -4.81 -5.95 -9.31
C PHE A 386 -5.06 -6.32 -10.77
N TYR A 387 -5.38 -5.33 -11.61
CA TYR A 387 -5.71 -5.60 -13.01
C TYR A 387 -4.50 -5.96 -13.87
N LEU A 388 -3.35 -5.39 -13.63
CA LEU A 388 -2.12 -5.80 -14.34
C LEU A 388 -1.77 -7.26 -14.03
N ARG A 389 -1.97 -7.70 -12.79
CA ARG A 389 -1.76 -9.11 -12.39
C ARG A 389 -2.80 -10.06 -13.01
N LEU A 390 -4.05 -9.65 -13.14
CA LEU A 390 -5.09 -10.44 -13.81
C LEU A 390 -4.93 -10.48 -15.32
N GLU A 391 -4.42 -9.43 -15.92
CA GLU A 391 -4.09 -9.36 -17.34
C GLU A 391 -2.94 -10.32 -17.70
N GLY A 392 -1.89 -10.36 -16.88
CA GLY A 392 -0.90 -11.41 -16.82
C GLY A 392 0.10 -11.48 -17.97
N GLU A 393 0.24 -10.40 -18.77
CA GLU A 393 1.23 -10.36 -19.88
C GLU A 393 2.63 -9.95 -19.40
N ILE A 394 2.74 -9.33 -18.23
CA ILE A 394 4.00 -9.04 -17.53
C ILE A 394 3.97 -9.61 -16.13
N GLU A 395 5.12 -9.96 -15.60
CA GLU A 395 5.23 -10.25 -14.18
C GLU A 395 5.20 -8.93 -13.40
N VAL A 396 4.10 -8.70 -12.69
CA VAL A 396 3.97 -7.57 -11.76
C VAL A 396 4.50 -8.01 -10.41
N PRO A 397 5.49 -7.32 -9.84
CA PRO A 397 5.97 -7.62 -8.50
C PRO A 397 4.86 -7.57 -7.48
N THR A 398 4.87 -8.52 -6.56
CA THR A 398 3.89 -8.62 -5.49
C THR A 398 4.35 -7.84 -4.26
N PHE A 399 3.44 -7.56 -3.33
CA PHE A 399 3.80 -6.95 -2.05
C PHE A 399 4.59 -7.90 -1.15
N SER A 400 4.50 -9.21 -1.38
CA SER A 400 5.30 -10.22 -0.69
C SER A 400 6.58 -10.61 -1.46
N SER A 401 6.79 -10.12 -2.67
CA SER A 401 7.94 -10.49 -3.51
C SER A 401 8.18 -9.51 -4.65
N PHE A 402 9.44 -9.21 -4.93
CA PHE A 402 9.86 -8.48 -6.13
C PHE A 402 10.31 -9.42 -7.27
N GLY A 403 9.73 -10.61 -7.36
CA GLY A 403 10.13 -11.61 -8.36
C GLY A 403 11.23 -12.57 -7.88
N TRP A 404 11.29 -12.76 -6.57
CA TRP A 404 12.19 -13.75 -5.96
C TRP A 404 11.73 -15.18 -6.23
#